data_eff44e08e507a917609b9825951954a9
#
_entry.id   eff44e08e507a917609b9825951954a9
#
_cell.length_a   1.000
_cell.length_b   1.000
_cell.length_c   1.000
_cell.angle_alpha   90.00
_cell.angle_beta   90.00
_cell.angle_gamma   90.00
#
_symmetry.space_group_name_H-M   'P 1'
#
loop_
_entity.id
_entity.type
_entity.pdbx_description
1 polymer ?
#
loop_
_entity_poly.entity_id
_entity_poly.type
_entity_poly.pdbx_seq_one_letter_code
_entity_poly.pdbx_strand_id
1 'polypeptide(L)'
;GPAPLDERVARAQRIMRNPRVVISDLETRLGTRMTADTIVALQRLYPGVRFVWLMGADNLVQFDKWDRWEEIAARVPIGVIARPGWRMRARFSRAARLMWRNRVPEGQAKRLPDCFPPAWTMLNVPLNKQSSTAIRALAAGSEE
;
A
#
# COMPACT_ATOMS: atom_id res chain seq x y z
N GLY A 1 18.45 4.79 10.86
CA GLY A 1 17.74 3.89 9.97
C GLY A 1 16.40 3.43 10.55
N PRO A 2 15.56 2.72 9.79
CA PRO A 2 14.30 2.23 10.31
C PRO A 2 14.51 1.22 11.44
N ALA A 3 13.60 1.21 12.40
CA ALA A 3 13.63 0.25 13.51
C ALA A 3 13.50 -1.18 12.98
N PRO A 4 13.99 -2.18 13.73
CA PRO A 4 13.80 -3.57 13.36
C PRO A 4 12.33 -3.91 13.13
N LEU A 5 12.07 -4.91 12.29
CA LEU A 5 10.71 -5.31 11.95
C LEU A 5 9.87 -5.64 13.19
N ASP A 6 10.43 -6.36 14.14
CA ASP A 6 9.72 -6.75 15.36
C ASP A 6 9.22 -5.53 16.15
N GLU A 7 10.06 -4.50 16.29
CA GLU A 7 9.67 -3.25 16.96
C GLU A 7 8.60 -2.53 16.19
N ARG A 8 8.70 -2.48 14.85
CA ARG A 8 7.71 -1.83 14.01
C ARG A 8 6.35 -2.52 14.10
N VAL A 9 6.34 -3.85 14.07
CA VAL A 9 5.12 -4.63 14.21
C VAL A 9 4.49 -4.41 15.58
N ALA A 10 5.27 -4.51 16.64
CA ALA A 10 4.77 -4.31 18.01
C ALA A 10 4.20 -2.90 18.20
N ARG A 11 4.89 -1.89 17.68
CA ARG A 11 4.42 -0.51 17.73
C ARG A 11 3.12 -0.33 16.97
N ALA A 12 3.03 -0.91 15.79
CA ALA A 12 1.84 -0.84 14.96
C ALA A 12 0.65 -1.53 15.66
N GLN A 13 0.87 -2.68 16.27
CA GLN A 13 -0.17 -3.38 17.00
C GLN A 13 -0.71 -2.59 18.19
N ARG A 14 0.17 -1.82 18.87
CA ARG A 14 -0.27 -0.96 19.98
C ARG A 14 -1.11 0.24 19.51
N ILE A 15 -0.83 0.75 18.34
CA ILE A 15 -1.50 1.93 17.78
C ILE A 15 -2.81 1.54 17.10
N MET A 16 -2.77 0.49 16.29
CA MET A 16 -3.89 0.08 15.47
C MET A 16 -4.74 -0.97 16.18
N ARG A 17 -5.95 -0.59 16.55
CA ARG A 17 -6.88 -1.46 17.28
C ARG A 17 -8.12 -1.84 16.50
N ASN A 18 -8.21 -1.47 15.23
CA ASN A 18 -9.35 -1.83 14.41
C ASN A 18 -9.30 -3.34 14.11
N PRO A 19 -10.38 -4.09 14.40
CA PRO A 19 -10.37 -5.55 14.22
C PRO A 19 -10.26 -6.00 12.77
N ARG A 20 -10.48 -5.10 11.81
CA ARG A 20 -10.34 -5.42 10.38
C ARG A 20 -8.92 -5.23 9.87
N VAL A 21 -8.05 -4.65 10.69
CA VAL A 21 -6.65 -4.45 10.33
C VAL A 21 -5.81 -5.42 11.12
N VAL A 22 -5.12 -6.30 10.42
CA VAL A 22 -4.21 -7.27 11.02
C VAL A 22 -2.78 -6.80 10.79
N ILE A 23 -2.07 -6.52 11.87
CA ILE A 23 -0.66 -6.19 11.84
C ILE A 23 0.12 -7.48 12.05
N SER A 24 0.97 -7.83 11.10
CA SER A 24 1.60 -9.13 11.07
C SER A 24 3.08 -9.02 10.71
N ASP A 25 3.83 -10.02 11.12
CA ASP A 25 5.23 -10.21 10.76
C ASP A 25 5.39 -11.17 9.58
N LEU A 26 4.41 -11.18 8.67
CA LEU A 26 4.38 -12.13 7.56
C LEU A 26 5.67 -12.15 6.72
N GLU A 27 6.30 -11.00 6.51
CA GLU A 27 7.56 -10.96 5.79
C GLU A 27 8.61 -11.89 6.42
N THR A 28 8.73 -11.83 7.74
CA THR A 28 9.65 -12.71 8.46
C THR A 28 9.24 -14.17 8.35
N ARG A 29 7.95 -14.43 8.57
CA ARG A 29 7.41 -15.80 8.55
C ARG A 29 7.50 -16.44 7.16
N LEU A 30 7.32 -15.65 6.12
CA LEU A 30 7.41 -16.12 4.73
C LEU A 30 8.84 -16.17 4.21
N GLY A 31 9.79 -15.56 4.93
CA GLY A 31 11.18 -15.49 4.49
C GLY A 31 11.39 -14.61 3.27
N THR A 32 10.48 -13.70 3.00
CA THR A 32 10.56 -12.83 1.84
C THR A 32 11.12 -11.46 2.23
N ARG A 33 11.87 -10.84 1.34
CA ARG A 33 12.43 -9.49 1.51
C ARG A 33 11.95 -8.53 0.43
N MET A 34 11.69 -9.06 -0.75
CA MET A 34 11.25 -8.27 -1.89
C MET A 34 9.73 -8.23 -1.93
N THR A 35 9.19 -7.07 -2.22
CA THR A 35 7.73 -6.86 -2.23
C THR A 35 7.03 -7.83 -3.18
N ALA A 36 7.57 -8.04 -4.38
CA ALA A 36 6.96 -8.96 -5.33
C ALA A 36 6.85 -10.37 -4.77
N ASP A 37 7.88 -10.87 -4.11
CA ASP A 37 7.87 -12.21 -3.52
C ASP A 37 6.87 -12.30 -2.38
N THR A 38 6.77 -11.25 -1.56
CA THR A 38 5.80 -11.17 -0.49
C THR A 38 4.38 -11.26 -1.02
N ILE A 39 4.08 -10.52 -2.08
CA ILE A 39 2.75 -10.54 -2.70
C ILE A 39 2.42 -11.91 -3.27
N VAL A 40 3.36 -12.51 -3.99
CA VAL A 40 3.17 -13.87 -4.54
C VAL A 40 2.86 -14.87 -3.42
N ALA A 41 3.64 -14.83 -2.34
CA ALA A 41 3.45 -15.73 -1.22
C ALA A 41 2.10 -15.53 -0.54
N LEU A 42 1.70 -14.28 -0.33
CA LEU A 42 0.39 -13.98 0.27
C LEU A 42 -0.76 -14.47 -0.59
N GLN A 43 -0.68 -14.27 -1.89
CA GLN A 43 -1.73 -14.71 -2.81
C GLN A 43 -1.83 -16.24 -2.87
N ARG A 44 -0.72 -16.94 -2.72
CA ARG A 44 -0.71 -18.40 -2.67
C ARG A 44 -1.28 -18.94 -1.36
N LEU A 45 -0.96 -18.30 -0.23
CA LEU A 45 -1.43 -18.74 1.08
C LEU A 45 -2.90 -18.40 1.31
N TYR A 46 -3.36 -17.29 0.76
CA TYR A 46 -4.72 -16.81 0.98
C TYR A 46 -5.40 -16.48 -0.36
N PRO A 47 -5.70 -17.50 -1.18
CA PRO A 47 -6.22 -17.27 -2.53
C PRO A 47 -7.60 -16.61 -2.57
N GLY A 48 -8.35 -16.66 -1.48
CA GLY A 48 -9.66 -16.01 -1.41
C GLY A 48 -9.65 -14.58 -0.88
N VAL A 49 -8.47 -14.06 -0.52
CA VAL A 49 -8.34 -12.72 0.05
C VAL A 49 -7.98 -11.72 -1.05
N ARG A 50 -8.63 -10.57 -1.02
CA ARG A 50 -8.38 -9.46 -1.95
C ARG A 50 -7.39 -8.50 -1.30
N PHE A 51 -6.13 -8.58 -1.71
CA PHE A 51 -5.08 -7.74 -1.17
C PHE A 51 -5.01 -6.41 -1.92
N VAL A 52 -4.69 -5.35 -1.18
CA VAL A 52 -4.33 -4.05 -1.74
C VAL A 52 -2.98 -3.67 -1.14
N TRP A 53 -2.04 -3.29 -1.99
CA TRP A 53 -0.74 -2.83 -1.53
C TRP A 53 -0.81 -1.35 -1.24
N LEU A 54 -0.44 -0.95 -0.02
CA LEU A 54 -0.42 0.46 0.37
C LEU A 54 1.00 0.99 0.38
N MET A 55 1.19 2.18 -0.18
CA MET A 55 2.48 2.84 -0.17
C MET A 55 2.30 4.35 -0.03
N GLY A 56 3.34 5.03 0.47
CA GLY A 56 3.37 6.48 0.47
C GLY A 56 3.65 7.04 -0.92
N ALA A 57 3.30 8.31 -1.14
CA ALA A 57 3.56 8.96 -2.41
C ALA A 57 5.05 9.06 -2.74
N ASP A 58 5.89 9.19 -1.73
CA ASP A 58 7.35 9.16 -1.91
C ASP A 58 7.82 7.82 -2.47
N ASN A 59 7.19 6.72 -2.07
CA ASN A 59 7.47 5.41 -2.64
C ASN A 59 7.00 5.29 -4.09
N LEU A 60 5.87 5.89 -4.42
CA LEU A 60 5.39 5.88 -5.80
C LEU A 60 6.38 6.56 -6.76
N VAL A 61 7.01 7.64 -6.31
CA VAL A 61 8.03 8.34 -7.11
C VAL A 61 9.19 7.41 -7.49
N GLN A 62 9.50 6.44 -6.63
CA GLN A 62 10.59 5.48 -6.84
C GLN A 62 10.10 4.10 -7.26
N PHE A 63 8.81 3.89 -7.37
CA PHE A 63 8.22 2.57 -7.60
C PHE A 63 8.73 1.91 -8.88
N ASP A 64 8.96 2.68 -9.92
CA ASP A 64 9.50 2.17 -11.19
C ASP A 64 10.92 1.63 -11.07
N LYS A 65 11.58 1.85 -9.94
CA LYS A 65 12.92 1.32 -9.65
C LYS A 65 12.89 0.07 -8.77
N TRP A 66 11.72 -0.30 -8.27
CA TRP A 66 11.60 -1.51 -7.46
C TRP A 66 11.76 -2.75 -8.33
N ASP A 67 12.38 -3.78 -7.77
CA ASP A 67 12.52 -5.04 -8.47
C ASP A 67 11.13 -5.62 -8.80
N ARG A 68 10.95 -5.97 -10.08
CA ARG A 68 9.70 -6.56 -10.58
C ARG A 68 8.47 -5.68 -10.34
N TRP A 69 8.63 -4.36 -10.42
CA TRP A 69 7.53 -3.44 -10.12
C TRP A 69 6.33 -3.62 -11.04
N GLU A 70 6.56 -3.97 -12.29
CA GLU A 70 5.46 -4.21 -13.22
C GLU A 70 4.65 -5.45 -12.83
N GLU A 71 5.31 -6.47 -12.30
CA GLU A 71 4.64 -7.65 -11.77
C GLU A 71 3.83 -7.29 -10.53
N ILE A 72 4.36 -6.47 -9.64
CA ILE A 72 3.62 -6.00 -8.47
C ILE A 72 2.34 -5.31 -8.90
N ALA A 73 2.44 -4.36 -9.83
CA ALA A 73 1.30 -3.62 -10.33
C ALA A 73 0.26 -4.53 -11.00
N ALA A 74 0.72 -5.61 -11.65
CA ALA A 74 -0.16 -6.55 -12.32
C ALA A 74 -0.84 -7.52 -11.35
N ARG A 75 -0.33 -7.67 -10.15
CA ARG A 75 -0.85 -8.65 -9.19
C ARG A 75 -1.84 -8.09 -8.18
N VAL A 76 -1.67 -6.84 -7.77
CA VAL A 76 -2.51 -6.24 -6.74
C VAL A 76 -2.85 -4.79 -7.07
N PRO A 77 -4.04 -4.33 -6.68
CA PRO A 77 -4.33 -2.89 -6.69
C PRO A 77 -3.43 -2.17 -5.70
N ILE A 78 -3.16 -0.89 -5.97
CA ILE A 78 -2.23 -0.09 -5.17
C ILE A 78 -2.96 1.15 -4.63
N GLY A 79 -2.91 1.33 -3.31
CA GLY A 79 -3.37 2.54 -2.66
C GLY A 79 -2.17 3.42 -2.30
N VAL A 80 -2.16 4.64 -2.79
CA VAL A 80 -1.07 5.58 -2.55
C VAL A 80 -1.55 6.66 -1.59
N ILE A 81 -0.82 6.83 -0.50
CA ILE A 81 -1.16 7.81 0.53
C ILE A 81 -0.26 9.02 0.33
N ALA A 82 -0.86 10.16 0.02
CA ALA A 82 -0.12 11.38 -0.29
C ALA A 82 -0.18 12.38 0.88
N ARG A 83 1.00 12.73 1.39
CA ARG A 83 1.15 13.85 2.32
C ARG A 83 1.24 15.16 1.52
N PRO A 84 0.89 16.31 2.13
CA PRO A 84 1.09 17.59 1.47
C PRO A 84 2.54 17.74 0.99
N GLY A 85 2.69 18.25 -0.22
CA GLY A 85 4.00 18.44 -0.84
C GLY A 85 4.47 17.29 -1.72
N TRP A 86 3.90 16.10 -1.59
CA TRP A 86 4.30 14.94 -2.39
C TRP A 86 3.34 14.59 -3.54
N ARG A 87 2.11 15.07 -3.48
CA ARG A 87 1.07 14.70 -4.44
C ARG A 87 1.47 14.98 -5.89
N MET A 88 1.97 16.17 -6.18
CA MET A 88 2.31 16.55 -7.54
C MET A 88 3.49 15.73 -8.08
N ARG A 89 4.51 15.55 -7.25
CA ARG A 89 5.68 14.76 -7.64
C ARG A 89 5.29 13.32 -7.95
N ALA A 90 4.44 12.74 -7.11
CA ALA A 90 3.97 11.37 -7.30
C ALA A 90 3.09 11.24 -8.55
N ARG A 91 2.20 12.20 -8.75
CA ARG A 91 1.29 12.22 -9.91
C ARG A 91 2.05 12.25 -11.23
N PHE A 92 3.17 12.94 -11.29
CA PHE A 92 3.97 13.04 -12.50
C PHE A 92 5.15 12.07 -12.52
N SER A 93 5.22 11.14 -11.58
CA SER A 93 6.26 10.11 -11.58
C SER A 93 6.10 9.19 -12.79
N ARG A 94 7.17 8.50 -13.14
CA ARG A 94 7.15 7.56 -14.27
C ARG A 94 6.11 6.45 -14.05
N ALA A 95 6.07 5.88 -12.86
CA ALA A 95 5.10 4.82 -12.56
C ALA A 95 3.67 5.31 -12.72
N ALA A 96 3.34 6.48 -12.18
CA ALA A 96 2.00 7.05 -12.30
C ALA A 96 1.63 7.34 -13.75
N ARG A 97 2.58 7.81 -14.56
CA ARG A 97 2.32 8.07 -15.97
C ARG A 97 2.05 6.79 -16.76
N LEU A 98 2.79 5.73 -16.45
CA LEU A 98 2.60 4.44 -17.11
C LEU A 98 1.29 3.77 -16.70
N MET A 99 0.83 4.02 -15.47
CA MET A 99 -0.43 3.49 -14.95
C MET A 99 -1.58 4.49 -15.03
N TRP A 100 -1.44 5.55 -15.81
CA TRP A 100 -2.43 6.64 -15.83
C TRP A 100 -3.85 6.16 -16.12
N ARG A 101 -4.01 5.26 -17.07
CA ARG A 101 -5.33 4.76 -17.46
C ARG A 101 -5.96 3.84 -16.42
N ASN A 102 -5.18 3.40 -15.45
CA ASN A 102 -5.63 2.46 -14.43
C ASN A 102 -5.94 3.15 -13.10
N ARG A 103 -5.97 4.48 -13.11
CA ARG A 103 -6.25 5.24 -11.91
C ARG A 103 -7.73 5.22 -11.57
N VAL A 104 -8.03 4.89 -10.31
CA VAL A 104 -9.37 4.96 -9.74
C VAL A 104 -9.51 6.31 -9.03
N PRO A 105 -10.58 7.08 -9.28
CA PRO A 105 -10.76 8.36 -8.58
C PRO A 105 -10.80 8.18 -7.07
N GLU A 106 -10.28 9.17 -6.33
CA GLU A 106 -10.23 9.12 -4.88
C GLU A 106 -11.60 8.85 -4.24
N GLY A 107 -12.66 9.46 -4.78
CA GLY A 107 -14.02 9.24 -4.29
C GLY A 107 -14.52 7.81 -4.45
N GLN A 108 -13.84 6.99 -5.24
CA GLN A 108 -14.20 5.59 -5.46
C GLN A 108 -13.16 4.62 -4.88
N ALA A 109 -12.33 5.10 -3.97
CA ALA A 109 -11.24 4.29 -3.39
C ALA A 109 -11.74 3.01 -2.72
N LYS A 110 -12.95 3.00 -2.19
CA LYS A 110 -13.54 1.81 -1.57
C LYS A 110 -13.70 0.65 -2.54
N ARG A 111 -13.73 0.92 -3.83
CA ARG A 111 -13.86 -0.11 -4.87
C ARG A 111 -12.52 -0.75 -5.23
N LEU A 112 -11.42 -0.18 -4.76
CA LEU A 112 -10.09 -0.63 -5.14
C LEU A 112 -9.85 -2.13 -4.95
N PRO A 113 -10.25 -2.74 -3.81
CA PRO A 113 -10.04 -4.18 -3.63
C PRO A 113 -10.74 -5.04 -4.68
N ASP A 114 -11.80 -4.53 -5.30
CA ASP A 114 -12.58 -5.26 -6.30
C ASP A 114 -12.09 -5.01 -7.73
N CYS A 115 -11.12 -4.13 -7.92
CA CYS A 115 -10.60 -3.81 -9.24
C CYS A 115 -9.59 -4.84 -9.71
N PHE A 116 -9.61 -5.15 -11.00
CA PHE A 116 -8.56 -5.97 -11.60
C PHE A 116 -7.27 -5.15 -11.72
N PRO A 117 -6.13 -5.68 -11.23
CA PRO A 117 -4.85 -5.01 -11.45
C PRO A 117 -4.48 -4.99 -12.95
N PRO A 118 -3.77 -3.97 -13.42
CA PRO A 118 -3.33 -2.82 -12.65
C PRO A 118 -4.48 -1.88 -12.30
N ALA A 119 -4.51 -1.42 -11.05
CA ALA A 119 -5.45 -0.40 -10.59
C ALA A 119 -4.80 0.33 -9.42
N TRP A 120 -4.98 1.63 -9.34
CA TRP A 120 -4.39 2.41 -8.25
C TRP A 120 -5.21 3.65 -7.97
N THR A 121 -5.08 4.16 -6.77
CA THR A 121 -5.70 5.41 -6.38
C THR A 121 -4.76 6.20 -5.49
N MET A 122 -4.96 7.51 -5.42
CA MET A 122 -4.19 8.37 -4.54
C MET A 122 -5.11 9.03 -3.54
N LEU A 123 -4.84 8.82 -2.26
CA LEU A 123 -5.59 9.39 -1.16
C LEU A 123 -4.79 10.51 -0.51
N ASN A 124 -5.44 11.64 -0.28
CA ASN A 124 -4.82 12.76 0.41
C ASN A 124 -5.04 12.61 1.91
N VAL A 125 -3.98 12.79 2.67
CA VAL A 125 -4.00 12.70 4.13
C VAL A 125 -3.48 14.00 4.70
N PRO A 126 -4.18 14.63 5.65
CA PRO A 126 -3.66 15.81 6.31
C PRO A 126 -2.35 15.52 7.01
N LEU A 127 -1.42 16.48 6.96
CA LEU A 127 -0.17 16.36 7.68
C LEU A 127 -0.42 16.57 9.17
N ASN A 128 -0.12 15.55 9.97
CA ASN A 128 -0.16 15.64 11.42
C ASN A 128 0.84 14.67 12.04
N LYS A 129 1.00 14.76 13.39
CA LYS A 129 1.96 13.93 14.11
C LYS A 129 1.58 12.45 14.12
N GLN A 130 0.35 12.12 13.78
CA GLN A 130 -0.18 10.76 13.79
C GLN A 130 -0.45 10.26 12.38
N SER A 131 0.30 10.74 11.39
CA SER A 131 0.07 10.41 9.99
C SER A 131 0.08 8.90 9.73
N SER A 132 0.98 8.15 10.35
CA SER A 132 1.04 6.68 10.16
C SER A 132 -0.23 5.99 10.67
N THR A 133 -0.75 6.45 11.81
CA THR A 133 -2.00 5.94 12.36
C THR A 133 -3.18 6.29 11.46
N ALA A 134 -3.22 7.53 10.96
CA ALA A 134 -4.27 7.98 10.05
C ALA A 134 -4.26 7.17 8.76
N ILE A 135 -3.10 6.89 8.20
CA ILE A 135 -2.95 6.07 7.00
C ILE A 135 -3.56 4.68 7.21
N ARG A 136 -3.23 4.04 8.32
CA ARG A 136 -3.75 2.71 8.64
C ARG A 136 -5.25 2.71 8.88
N ALA A 137 -5.76 3.74 9.55
CA ALA A 137 -7.19 3.90 9.78
C ALA A 137 -7.95 4.07 8.45
N LEU A 138 -7.39 4.82 7.50
CA LEU A 138 -7.98 4.96 6.18
C LEU A 138 -7.98 3.63 5.43
N ALA A 139 -6.91 2.85 5.52
CA ALA A 139 -6.85 1.52 4.92
C ALA A 139 -7.94 0.62 5.48
N ALA A 140 -8.14 0.63 6.80
CA ALA A 140 -9.20 -0.13 7.45
C ALA A 140 -10.59 0.33 6.98
N GLY A 141 -10.80 1.64 6.88
CA GLY A 141 -12.06 2.21 6.38
C GLY A 141 -12.36 1.85 4.94
N SER A 142 -11.35 1.74 4.09
CA SER A 142 -11.54 1.37 2.68
C SER A 142 -11.88 -0.10 2.49
N GLU A 143 -11.62 -0.95 3.46
CA GLU A 143 -11.97 -2.36 3.41
C GLU A 143 -13.45 -2.63 3.72
N GLU A 144 -14.13 -1.64 4.24
CA GLU A 144 -15.55 -1.73 4.54
C GLU A 144 -16.41 -1.52 3.28
#